data_a577f05114c27eee524efc2d3f4e73eb
#
_entry.id   a577f05114c27eee524efc2d3f4e73eb
#
_cell.length_a   1.000
_cell.length_b   1.000
_cell.length_c   1.000
_cell.angle_alpha   90.00
_cell.angle_beta   90.00
_cell.angle_gamma   90.00
#
_symmetry.space_group_name_H-M   'P 1'
#
loop_
_entity.id
_entity.type
_entity.pdbx_description
1 polymer ?
#
loop_
_entity_poly.entity_id
_entity_poly.type
_entity_poly.pdbx_seq_one_letter_code
_entity_poly.pdbx_strand_id
1 'polypeptide(L)'
;MLLQFKVLCPAGYHVDDVYNDNLDLNIVLDTEEVFFATVFTVRNVQTLLARSPEPYFWSVDMFIIDNLRVPTILDAVACIVKEGRADTVFGRIGTTATVYRDMDYSFANLPGHLQ
;
A
#
# COMPACT_ATOMS: atom_id res chain seq x y z
N MET A 1 -16.45 13.28 -9.96
CA MET A 1 -15.28 13.81 -9.23
C MET A 1 -14.33 12.68 -8.92
N LEU A 2 -13.06 12.84 -9.20
CA LEU A 2 -12.06 11.82 -8.90
C LEU A 2 -11.63 11.93 -7.42
N LEU A 3 -11.59 10.78 -6.73
CA LEU A 3 -11.01 10.72 -5.41
C LEU A 3 -9.50 10.96 -5.50
N GLN A 4 -8.98 11.77 -4.59
CA GLN A 4 -7.55 11.95 -4.42
C GLN A 4 -7.05 11.00 -3.34
N PHE A 5 -5.78 10.63 -3.41
CA PHE A 5 -5.19 9.72 -2.47
C PHE A 5 -3.75 10.11 -2.16
N LYS A 6 -3.26 9.64 -1.02
CA LYS A 6 -1.85 9.72 -0.63
C LYS A 6 -1.42 8.35 -0.15
N VAL A 7 -0.17 7.98 -0.45
CA VAL A 7 0.39 6.69 -0.05
C VAL A 7 1.52 6.94 0.95
N LEU A 8 1.45 6.25 2.08
CA LEU A 8 2.52 6.26 3.08
C LEU A 8 3.09 4.86 3.23
N CYS A 9 4.38 4.81 3.57
CA CYS A 9 5.02 3.56 3.98
C CYS A 9 5.21 3.64 5.49
N PRO A 10 4.39 2.97 6.32
CA PRO A 10 4.46 3.09 7.78
C PRO A 10 5.84 2.76 8.35
N ALA A 11 6.55 1.82 7.75
CA ALA A 11 7.91 1.43 8.15
C ALA A 11 9.01 2.14 7.36
N GLY A 12 8.64 3.13 6.54
CA GLY A 12 9.56 3.82 5.64
C GLY A 12 9.71 3.11 4.30
N TYR A 13 10.23 3.84 3.32
CA TYR A 13 10.51 3.28 2.01
C TYR A 13 11.98 2.82 1.99
N HIS A 14 12.19 1.53 2.23
CA HIS A 14 13.52 0.91 2.26
C HIS A 14 13.52 -0.28 1.31
N VAL A 15 13.88 -0.05 0.07
CA VAL A 15 13.87 -1.05 -0.99
C VAL A 15 15.25 -1.09 -1.64
N ASP A 16 15.95 -2.23 -1.52
CA ASP A 16 17.25 -2.43 -2.15
C ASP A 16 17.08 -2.91 -3.59
N ASP A 17 16.22 -3.90 -3.81
CA ASP A 17 15.94 -4.45 -5.14
C ASP A 17 14.46 -4.21 -5.46
N VAL A 18 14.19 -3.26 -6.35
CA VAL A 18 12.82 -2.89 -6.72
C VAL A 18 12.05 -4.02 -7.40
N TYR A 19 12.75 -5.07 -7.86
CA TYR A 19 12.12 -6.22 -8.51
C TYR A 19 11.95 -7.41 -7.57
N ASN A 20 12.47 -7.35 -6.34
CA ASN A 20 12.40 -8.46 -5.40
C ASN A 20 12.29 -7.95 -3.97
N ASP A 21 11.12 -7.42 -3.65
CA ASP A 21 10.85 -6.92 -2.30
C ASP A 21 9.36 -6.77 -2.09
N ASN A 22 8.98 -6.33 -0.89
CA ASN A 22 7.61 -6.00 -0.52
C ASN A 22 7.60 -4.80 0.40
N LEU A 23 6.46 -4.12 0.47
CA LEU A 23 6.25 -2.94 1.30
C LEU A 23 4.85 -2.94 1.88
N ASP A 24 4.73 -2.55 3.13
CA ASP A 24 3.44 -2.18 3.71
C ASP A 24 3.10 -0.76 3.29
N LEU A 25 1.86 -0.55 2.92
CA LEU A 25 1.34 0.74 2.49
C LEU A 25 0.13 1.13 3.33
N ASN A 26 0.02 2.42 3.64
CA ASN A 26 -1.25 3.03 4.00
C ASN A 26 -1.70 3.89 2.82
N ILE A 27 -2.91 3.68 2.38
CA ILE A 27 -3.52 4.49 1.31
C ILE A 27 -4.60 5.34 1.96
N VAL A 28 -4.46 6.65 1.90
CA VAL A 28 -5.38 7.60 2.51
C VAL A 28 -6.11 8.35 1.42
N LEU A 29 -7.45 8.29 1.46
CA LEU A 29 -8.29 8.99 0.51
C LEU A 29 -8.64 10.38 1.03
N ASP A 30 -9.06 11.27 0.14
CA ASP A 30 -9.50 12.63 0.53
C ASP A 30 -10.82 12.63 1.30
N THR A 31 -11.48 11.48 1.42
CA THR A 31 -12.62 11.25 2.30
C THR A 31 -12.20 10.99 3.75
N GLU A 32 -10.91 11.01 4.05
CA GLU A 32 -10.31 10.65 5.35
C GLU A 32 -10.32 9.16 5.65
N GLU A 33 -10.73 8.30 4.72
CA GLU A 33 -10.63 6.85 4.88
C GLU A 33 -9.19 6.38 4.71
N VAL A 34 -8.79 5.41 5.53
CA VAL A 34 -7.44 4.84 5.50
C VAL A 34 -7.53 3.34 5.22
N PHE A 35 -6.73 2.90 4.26
CA PHE A 35 -6.61 1.50 3.87
C PHE A 35 -5.20 1.00 4.10
N PHE A 36 -5.08 -0.31 4.32
CA PHE A 36 -3.82 -1.01 4.42
C PHE A 36 -3.67 -1.96 3.25
N ALA A 37 -2.44 -2.10 2.78
CA ALA A 37 -2.08 -3.12 1.78
C ALA A 37 -0.61 -3.48 1.94
N THR A 38 -0.26 -4.72 1.57
CA THR A 38 1.13 -5.11 1.39
C THR A 38 1.33 -5.38 -0.10
N VAL A 39 2.24 -4.65 -0.70
CA VAL A 39 2.55 -4.78 -2.11
C VAL A 39 3.80 -5.65 -2.29
N PHE A 40 3.72 -6.61 -3.22
CA PHE A 40 4.79 -7.55 -3.52
C PHE A 40 5.14 -7.49 -5.00
N THR A 41 6.39 -7.79 -5.32
CA THR A 41 6.74 -8.12 -6.70
C THR A 41 6.60 -9.62 -6.92
N VAL A 42 6.44 -10.03 -8.18
CA VAL A 42 6.31 -11.45 -8.54
C VAL A 42 7.53 -12.23 -8.05
N ARG A 43 8.74 -11.70 -8.28
CA ARG A 43 9.98 -12.36 -7.86
C ARG A 43 10.04 -12.53 -6.34
N ASN A 44 9.56 -11.55 -5.59
CA ASN A 44 9.55 -11.64 -4.14
C ASN A 44 8.61 -12.75 -3.66
N VAL A 45 7.41 -12.87 -4.26
CA VAL A 45 6.50 -13.96 -3.96
C VAL A 45 7.15 -15.31 -4.25
N GLN A 46 7.84 -15.44 -5.39
CA GLN A 46 8.57 -16.66 -5.73
C GLN A 46 9.66 -16.97 -4.68
N THR A 47 10.41 -15.95 -4.26
CA THR A 47 11.47 -16.11 -3.25
C THR A 47 10.89 -16.55 -1.91
N LEU A 48 9.80 -15.91 -1.47
CA LEU A 48 9.16 -16.24 -0.20
C LEU A 48 8.54 -17.62 -0.22
N LEU A 49 7.90 -17.99 -1.34
CA LEU A 49 7.31 -19.31 -1.50
C LEU A 49 8.39 -20.40 -1.48
N ALA A 50 9.54 -20.17 -2.12
CA ALA A 50 10.64 -21.13 -2.16
C ALA A 50 11.25 -21.36 -0.77
N ARG A 51 11.17 -20.39 0.13
CA ARG A 51 11.67 -20.48 1.51
C ARG A 51 10.63 -20.99 2.49
N SER A 52 9.37 -21.02 2.08
CA SER A 52 8.28 -21.46 2.95
C SER A 52 8.34 -22.97 3.16
N PRO A 53 8.13 -23.46 4.41
CA PRO A 53 7.97 -24.90 4.64
C PRO A 53 6.64 -25.42 4.09
N GLU A 54 5.69 -24.52 3.78
CA GLU A 54 4.38 -24.86 3.25
C GLU A 54 4.37 -24.74 1.74
N PRO A 55 3.45 -25.45 1.04
CA PRO A 55 3.35 -25.34 -0.42
C PRO A 55 2.60 -24.10 -0.90
N TYR A 56 2.48 -23.07 -0.07
CA TYR A 56 1.75 -21.86 -0.40
C TYR A 56 2.36 -20.65 0.34
N PHE A 57 1.98 -19.47 -0.13
CA PHE A 57 2.31 -18.20 0.51
C PHE A 57 1.09 -17.28 0.43
N TRP A 58 0.84 -16.54 1.50
CA TRP A 58 -0.17 -15.50 1.49
C TRP A 58 0.17 -14.39 2.49
N SER A 59 -0.43 -13.25 2.30
CA SER A 59 -0.35 -12.13 3.23
C SER A 59 -1.68 -11.39 3.21
N VAL A 60 -2.03 -10.75 4.32
CA VAL A 60 -3.28 -9.98 4.42
C VAL A 60 -3.22 -8.79 3.46
N ASP A 61 -4.32 -8.55 2.74
CA ASP A 61 -4.47 -7.41 1.83
C ASP A 61 -3.29 -7.26 0.87
N MET A 62 -2.78 -8.39 0.37
CA MET A 62 -1.67 -8.38 -0.56
C MET A 62 -2.11 -8.10 -1.98
N PHE A 63 -1.28 -7.39 -2.72
CA PHE A 63 -1.42 -7.32 -4.17
C PHE A 63 -0.03 -7.28 -4.81
N ILE A 64 0.01 -7.62 -6.10
CA ILE A 64 1.28 -7.83 -6.81
C ILE A 64 1.41 -6.78 -7.89
N ILE A 65 2.59 -6.15 -7.96
CA ILE A 65 2.93 -5.18 -9.00
C ILE A 65 4.25 -5.55 -9.66
N ASP A 66 4.55 -4.88 -10.75
CA ASP A 66 5.73 -5.16 -11.56
C ASP A 66 7.03 -4.88 -10.81
N ASN A 67 7.10 -3.73 -10.15
CA ASN A 67 8.28 -3.33 -9.38
C ASN A 67 7.88 -2.34 -8.28
N LEU A 68 8.79 -2.08 -7.34
CA LEU A 68 8.54 -1.20 -6.21
C LEU A 68 9.10 0.21 -6.38
N ARG A 69 9.25 0.69 -7.60
CA ARG A 69 9.58 2.10 -7.82
C ARG A 69 8.40 2.96 -7.42
N VAL A 70 8.67 4.13 -6.86
CA VAL A 70 7.60 5.02 -6.40
C VAL A 70 6.57 5.31 -7.49
N PRO A 71 6.95 5.66 -8.74
CA PRO A 71 5.95 5.88 -9.79
C PRO A 71 5.07 4.66 -10.05
N THR A 72 5.64 3.45 -10.02
CA THR A 72 4.87 2.23 -10.24
C THR A 72 3.85 1.99 -9.14
N ILE A 73 4.26 2.19 -7.88
CA ILE A 73 3.36 2.09 -6.73
C ILE A 73 2.20 3.09 -6.87
N LEU A 74 2.52 4.34 -7.15
CA LEU A 74 1.52 5.40 -7.27
C LEU A 74 0.55 5.14 -8.44
N ASP A 75 1.06 4.68 -9.57
CA ASP A 75 0.23 4.33 -10.72
C ASP A 75 -0.71 3.17 -10.41
N ALA A 76 -0.22 2.14 -9.74
CA ALA A 76 -1.04 0.98 -9.37
C ALA A 76 -2.17 1.40 -8.41
N VAL A 77 -1.84 2.17 -7.39
CA VAL A 77 -2.84 2.67 -6.43
C VAL A 77 -3.84 3.58 -7.13
N ALA A 78 -3.37 4.47 -8.02
CA ALA A 78 -4.25 5.37 -8.79
C ALA A 78 -5.27 4.58 -9.61
N CYS A 79 -4.85 3.51 -10.29
CA CYS A 79 -5.75 2.66 -11.06
C CYS A 79 -6.82 2.03 -10.18
N ILE A 80 -6.43 1.49 -9.04
CA ILE A 80 -7.35 0.82 -8.11
C ILE A 80 -8.38 1.82 -7.56
N VAL A 81 -7.91 2.98 -7.12
CA VAL A 81 -8.79 4.04 -6.58
C VAL A 81 -9.73 4.56 -7.66
N LYS A 82 -9.20 4.84 -8.86
CA LYS A 82 -9.99 5.36 -9.98
C LYS A 82 -11.10 4.40 -10.39
N GLU A 83 -10.83 3.09 -10.33
CA GLU A 83 -11.83 2.06 -10.68
C GLU A 83 -12.83 1.80 -9.55
N GLY A 84 -12.70 2.46 -8.41
CA GLY A 84 -13.57 2.27 -7.26
C GLY A 84 -13.38 0.93 -6.56
N ARG A 85 -12.17 0.36 -6.61
CA ARG A 85 -11.86 -0.97 -6.07
C ARG A 85 -11.04 -0.94 -4.79
N ALA A 86 -10.89 0.21 -4.14
CA ALA A 86 -10.11 0.30 -2.92
C ALA A 86 -10.60 -0.69 -1.86
N ASP A 87 -11.91 -0.79 -1.65
CA ASP A 87 -12.51 -1.72 -0.68
C ASP A 87 -12.30 -3.20 -1.03
N THR A 88 -12.06 -3.49 -2.30
CA THR A 88 -11.89 -4.87 -2.76
C THR A 88 -10.44 -5.31 -2.66
N VAL A 89 -9.51 -4.44 -3.04
CA VAL A 89 -8.09 -4.78 -3.14
C VAL A 89 -7.37 -4.49 -1.83
N PHE A 90 -7.70 -3.39 -1.16
CA PHE A 90 -7.07 -2.99 0.09
C PHE A 90 -7.98 -3.29 1.29
N GLY A 91 -7.41 -3.36 2.48
CA GLY A 91 -8.19 -3.52 3.70
C GLY A 91 -8.43 -2.16 4.36
N ARG A 92 -9.69 -1.79 4.58
CA ARG A 92 -10.02 -0.56 5.27
C ARG A 92 -9.73 -0.72 6.76
N ILE A 93 -8.89 0.18 7.32
CA ILE A 93 -8.50 0.10 8.74
C ILE A 93 -9.03 1.24 9.59
N GLY A 94 -9.70 2.21 8.99
CA GLY A 94 -10.33 3.29 9.74
C GLY A 94 -10.32 4.61 8.99
N THR A 95 -10.25 5.67 9.78
CA THR A 95 -10.14 7.04 9.27
C THR A 95 -8.83 7.66 9.77
N THR A 96 -8.46 8.81 9.22
CA THR A 96 -7.26 9.53 9.68
C THR A 96 -7.36 9.86 11.18
N ALA A 97 -8.57 10.20 11.66
CA ALA A 97 -8.78 10.50 13.08
C ALA A 97 -8.54 9.29 13.99
N THR A 98 -8.88 8.08 13.52
CA THR A 98 -8.72 6.85 14.33
C THR A 98 -7.35 6.22 14.17
N VAL A 99 -6.83 6.18 12.94
CA VAL A 99 -5.53 5.55 12.66
C VAL A 99 -4.37 6.40 13.18
N TYR A 100 -4.48 7.73 13.04
CA TYR A 100 -3.43 8.68 13.44
C TYR A 100 -3.90 9.58 14.58
N ARG A 101 -4.67 9.04 15.52
CA ARG A 101 -5.35 9.82 16.57
C ARG A 101 -4.41 10.63 17.44
N ASP A 102 -3.18 10.15 17.64
CA ASP A 102 -2.21 10.82 18.50
C ASP A 102 -1.38 11.87 17.76
N MET A 103 -1.59 11.99 16.43
CA MET A 103 -0.78 12.82 15.54
C MET A 103 -1.53 14.02 14.98
N ASP A 104 -2.85 14.08 15.15
CA ASP A 104 -3.70 15.14 14.60
C ASP A 104 -3.53 15.27 13.07
N TYR A 105 -3.38 14.13 12.37
CA TYR A 105 -3.24 14.11 10.92
C TYR A 105 -4.59 14.05 10.22
N SER A 106 -4.65 14.70 9.05
CA SER A 106 -5.76 14.61 8.11
C SER A 106 -5.18 14.39 6.72
N PHE A 107 -6.02 14.13 5.74
CA PHE A 107 -5.57 13.99 4.36
C PHE A 107 -4.75 15.21 3.93
N ALA A 108 -5.17 16.41 4.32
CA ALA A 108 -4.53 17.65 3.89
C ALA A 108 -3.11 17.85 4.47
N ASN A 109 -2.84 17.34 5.67
CA ASN A 109 -1.57 17.61 6.36
C ASN A 109 -0.71 16.37 6.60
N LEU A 110 -0.99 15.24 5.94
CA LEU A 110 -0.22 14.01 6.09
C LEU A 110 1.25 14.23 5.70
N PRO A 111 2.21 13.99 6.60
CA PRO A 111 3.63 14.10 6.24
C PRO A 111 4.14 12.79 5.64
N GLY A 112 5.23 12.89 4.86
CA GLY A 112 5.98 11.71 4.41
C GLY A 112 5.32 10.85 3.37
N HIS A 113 4.28 11.33 2.69
CA HIS A 113 3.67 10.53 1.63
C HIS A 113 4.59 10.44 0.40
N LEU A 114 4.46 9.35 -0.34
CA LEU A 114 5.26 9.09 -1.54
C LEU A 114 4.93 10.10 -2.64
N GLN A 115 5.97 10.55 -3.33
CA GLN A 115 5.85 11.49 -4.44
C GLN A 115 6.69 11.04 -5.63
#